data_94d62aff2e03314be88b5799ed3d07cb
#
_entry.id   94d62aff2e03314be88b5799ed3d07cb
#
_cell.length_a   1.000
_cell.length_b   1.000
_cell.length_c   1.000
_cell.angle_alpha   90.00
_cell.angle_beta   90.00
_cell.angle_gamma   90.00
#
_symmetry.space_group_name_H-M   'P 1'
#
loop_
_entity.id
_entity.type
_entity.pdbx_description
1 polymer ?
#
loop_
_entity_poly.entity_id
_entity_poly.type
_entity_poly.pdbx_seq_one_letter_code
_entity_poly.pdbx_strand_id
1 'polypeptide(L)'
;MQKKGKNNMQKPTLGNPQKTIEVLQKYGFSFQKKFGQNFLIDTHVLDKIIASANITKEDMVLEIGPGIGTMTQYLACAAGKVVAVEIDKALIPILEDTLSAYDNVTVINEDVLKVDINQLAQEYNQGKPIKVVANLPYYITTPIIMGLYESHVPIESITVMVQKEVADRMQTGPGSKDYGALSLAVQYYASPYIVANVPPNCFMPRPNVGSAVIRLTSHKEPPVQVEDEQLMFKIIRASFNQRRKTLANGLNNSPEIQLPKEVITEAIESLGKGASIRGEALTLEEFAKLSNIISKTL
;
A
#
# COMPACT_ATOMS: atom_id res chain seq x y z
N MET A 1 -15.96 45.64 -6.89
CA MET A 1 -16.10 44.68 -8.02
C MET A 1 -15.55 43.36 -7.58
N GLN A 2 -16.44 42.45 -7.15
CA GLN A 2 -16.07 41.07 -6.77
C GLN A 2 -15.86 40.26 -8.05
N LYS A 3 -14.62 39.83 -8.29
CA LYS A 3 -14.34 38.83 -9.31
C LYS A 3 -14.97 37.49 -8.84
N LYS A 4 -16.12 37.13 -9.40
CA LYS A 4 -16.66 35.78 -9.35
C LYS A 4 -15.65 34.87 -10.05
N GLY A 5 -14.84 34.15 -9.28
CA GLY A 5 -14.01 33.07 -9.78
C GLY A 5 -14.92 32.00 -10.40
N LYS A 6 -14.90 31.86 -11.71
CA LYS A 6 -15.44 30.70 -12.40
C LYS A 6 -14.56 29.54 -12.00
N ASN A 7 -15.05 28.69 -11.10
CA ASN A 7 -14.49 27.38 -10.81
C ASN A 7 -14.74 26.49 -12.04
N ASN A 8 -13.98 26.69 -13.11
CA ASN A 8 -13.91 25.76 -14.23
C ASN A 8 -13.06 24.59 -13.71
N MET A 9 -13.68 23.58 -13.13
CA MET A 9 -12.98 22.30 -12.83
C MET A 9 -12.42 21.78 -14.15
N GLN A 10 -11.10 21.86 -14.27
CA GLN A 10 -10.40 21.38 -15.46
C GLN A 10 -10.51 19.87 -15.50
N LYS A 11 -11.02 19.33 -16.60
CA LYS A 11 -11.11 17.87 -16.78
C LYS A 11 -9.73 17.28 -17.00
N PRO A 12 -9.46 16.07 -16.52
CA PRO A 12 -8.22 15.37 -16.82
C PRO A 12 -7.98 15.27 -18.34
N THR A 13 -6.76 15.52 -18.76
CA THR A 13 -6.34 15.47 -20.17
C THR A 13 -5.52 14.24 -20.49
N LEU A 14 -4.91 13.63 -19.47
CA LEU A 14 -4.15 12.39 -19.57
C LEU A 14 -5.05 11.16 -19.33
N GLY A 15 -4.51 9.96 -19.54
CA GLY A 15 -5.23 8.70 -19.31
C GLY A 15 -5.49 7.89 -20.57
N ASN A 16 -5.06 8.38 -21.74
CA ASN A 16 -5.09 7.60 -22.97
C ASN A 16 -3.70 7.48 -23.59
N PRO A 17 -3.44 6.43 -24.44
CA PRO A 17 -2.13 6.18 -25.00
C PRO A 17 -1.56 7.35 -25.80
N GLN A 18 -2.37 8.00 -26.60
CA GLN A 18 -1.92 9.08 -27.48
C GLN A 18 -1.38 10.26 -26.67
N LYS A 19 -2.11 10.72 -25.66
CA LYS A 19 -1.68 11.83 -24.81
C LYS A 19 -0.44 11.49 -24.00
N THR A 20 -0.35 10.27 -23.51
CA THR A 20 0.86 9.77 -22.83
C THR A 20 2.08 9.84 -23.76
N ILE A 21 1.95 9.36 -25.01
CA ILE A 21 3.03 9.40 -26.01
C ILE A 21 3.42 10.85 -26.34
N GLU A 22 2.45 11.74 -26.58
CA GLU A 22 2.70 13.16 -26.85
C GLU A 22 3.55 13.82 -25.74
N VAL A 23 3.20 13.58 -24.47
CA VAL A 23 3.96 14.10 -23.34
C VAL A 23 5.36 13.51 -23.28
N LEU A 24 5.50 12.19 -23.39
CA LEU A 24 6.80 11.54 -23.34
C LEU A 24 7.73 12.00 -24.46
N GLN A 25 7.20 12.19 -25.68
CA GLN A 25 7.95 12.69 -26.84
C GLN A 25 8.36 14.16 -26.65
N LYS A 26 7.45 15.01 -26.14
CA LYS A 26 7.73 16.43 -25.86
C LYS A 26 8.97 16.61 -24.97
N TYR A 27 9.15 15.73 -24.00
CA TYR A 27 10.26 15.78 -23.04
C TYR A 27 11.42 14.84 -23.35
N GLY A 28 11.37 14.09 -24.46
CA GLY A 28 12.38 13.08 -24.77
C GLY A 28 12.56 12.04 -23.65
N PHE A 29 11.46 11.74 -22.93
CA PHE A 29 11.53 10.89 -21.75
C PHE A 29 11.81 9.42 -22.10
N SER A 30 12.74 8.82 -21.36
CA SER A 30 13.07 7.40 -21.48
C SER A 30 12.81 6.67 -20.17
N PHE A 31 12.04 5.58 -20.24
CA PHE A 31 11.70 4.77 -19.08
C PHE A 31 12.93 4.22 -18.36
N GLN A 32 12.96 4.39 -17.04
CA GLN A 32 14.04 3.89 -16.22
C GLN A 32 13.62 2.57 -15.54
N LYS A 33 14.26 1.47 -15.96
CA LYS A 33 13.96 0.11 -15.44
C LYS A 33 14.12 0.01 -13.93
N LYS A 34 15.07 0.77 -13.34
CA LYS A 34 15.31 0.76 -11.87
C LYS A 34 14.12 1.23 -11.05
N PHE A 35 13.21 2.03 -11.63
CA PHE A 35 12.02 2.53 -10.95
C PHE A 35 10.76 1.71 -11.27
N GLY A 36 10.84 0.68 -12.11
CA GLY A 36 9.71 -0.17 -12.46
C GLY A 36 8.52 0.59 -13.08
N GLN A 37 8.80 1.66 -13.85
CA GLN A 37 7.80 2.57 -14.41
C GLN A 37 6.87 1.86 -15.40
N ASN A 38 5.58 1.81 -15.08
CA ASN A 38 4.49 1.36 -15.94
C ASN A 38 3.34 2.36 -15.81
N PHE A 39 3.22 3.28 -16.76
CA PHE A 39 2.20 4.34 -16.71
C PHE A 39 0.84 3.77 -17.13
N LEU A 40 -0.19 4.04 -16.34
CA LEU A 40 -1.56 3.66 -16.64
C LEU A 40 -2.10 4.53 -17.78
N ILE A 41 -2.65 3.87 -18.81
CA ILE A 41 -3.15 4.49 -20.04
C ILE A 41 -4.60 4.10 -20.36
N ASP A 42 -5.38 3.77 -19.32
CA ASP A 42 -6.77 3.33 -19.43
C ASP A 42 -7.66 4.15 -18.52
N THR A 43 -8.54 4.95 -19.13
CA THR A 43 -9.45 5.86 -18.40
C THR A 43 -10.49 5.09 -17.56
N HIS A 44 -10.94 3.92 -18.01
CA HIS A 44 -11.91 3.12 -17.26
C HIS A 44 -11.30 2.56 -15.97
N VAL A 45 -10.02 2.22 -16.01
CA VAL A 45 -9.31 1.79 -14.80
C VAL A 45 -9.13 2.97 -13.84
N LEU A 46 -8.75 4.15 -14.36
CA LEU A 46 -8.65 5.38 -13.57
C LEU A 46 -9.99 5.72 -12.88
N ASP A 47 -11.09 5.69 -13.63
CA ASP A 47 -12.42 5.95 -13.07
C ASP A 47 -12.78 4.95 -11.96
N LYS A 48 -12.47 3.66 -12.12
CA LYS A 48 -12.67 2.65 -11.07
C LYS A 48 -11.82 2.92 -9.83
N ILE A 49 -10.56 3.34 -9.98
CA ILE A 49 -9.69 3.71 -8.86
C ILE A 49 -10.32 4.86 -8.08
N ILE A 50 -10.67 5.95 -8.77
CA ILE A 50 -11.26 7.15 -8.14
C ILE A 50 -12.57 6.82 -7.45
N ALA A 51 -13.47 6.10 -8.12
CA ALA A 51 -14.75 5.70 -7.54
C ALA A 51 -14.56 4.83 -6.29
N SER A 52 -13.63 3.87 -6.34
CA SER A 52 -13.38 2.98 -5.21
C SER A 52 -12.70 3.65 -4.04
N ALA A 53 -11.85 4.65 -4.29
CA ALA A 53 -11.16 5.40 -3.25
C ALA A 53 -12.12 6.30 -2.43
N ASN A 54 -13.34 6.52 -2.91
CA ASN A 54 -14.39 7.30 -2.22
C ASN A 54 -13.88 8.67 -1.76
N ILE A 55 -13.21 9.40 -2.68
CA ILE A 55 -12.58 10.68 -2.41
C ILE A 55 -13.61 11.80 -2.49
N THR A 56 -13.53 12.75 -1.56
CA THR A 56 -14.34 13.95 -1.50
C THR A 56 -13.48 15.22 -1.47
N LYS A 57 -14.10 16.38 -1.60
CA LYS A 57 -13.40 17.67 -1.50
C LYS A 57 -12.87 18.02 -0.10
N GLU A 58 -13.25 17.23 0.90
CA GLU A 58 -12.73 17.35 2.27
C GLU A 58 -11.45 16.54 2.49
N ASP A 59 -11.11 15.65 1.53
CA ASP A 59 -10.01 14.73 1.69
C ASP A 59 -8.67 15.30 1.23
N MET A 60 -7.62 14.96 1.97
CA MET A 60 -6.25 14.96 1.49
C MET A 60 -5.90 13.58 0.95
N VAL A 61 -5.36 13.55 -0.25
CA VAL A 61 -4.85 12.34 -0.89
C VAL A 61 -3.33 12.41 -1.00
N LEU A 62 -2.66 11.38 -0.49
CA LEU A 62 -1.25 11.11 -0.77
C LEU A 62 -1.17 10.20 -1.99
N GLU A 63 -0.53 10.67 -3.06
CA GLU A 63 -0.19 9.87 -4.22
C GLU A 63 1.29 9.47 -4.19
N ILE A 64 1.58 8.19 -4.38
CA ILE A 64 2.95 7.68 -4.40
C ILE A 64 3.29 7.27 -5.84
N GLY A 65 4.32 7.90 -6.41
CA GLY A 65 4.75 7.68 -7.78
C GLY A 65 3.75 8.20 -8.82
N PRO A 66 3.50 9.52 -8.89
CA PRO A 66 2.56 10.13 -9.85
C PRO A 66 2.96 9.90 -11.32
N GLY A 67 4.22 9.57 -11.59
CA GLY A 67 4.73 9.38 -12.93
C GLY A 67 4.64 10.68 -13.76
N ILE A 68 3.90 10.67 -14.85
CA ILE A 68 3.65 11.88 -15.67
C ILE A 68 2.42 12.68 -15.21
N GLY A 69 1.82 12.34 -14.04
CA GLY A 69 0.68 13.03 -13.47
C GLY A 69 -0.69 12.52 -13.96
N THR A 70 -0.75 11.36 -14.60
CA THR A 70 -2.01 10.82 -15.15
C THR A 70 -3.07 10.66 -14.07
N MET A 71 -2.79 9.89 -13.02
CA MET A 71 -3.76 9.68 -11.94
C MET A 71 -3.89 10.94 -11.08
N THR A 72 -2.82 11.72 -10.92
CA THR A 72 -2.82 12.99 -10.18
C THR A 72 -3.88 13.95 -10.66
N GLN A 73 -4.10 14.08 -11.99
CA GLN A 73 -5.15 14.93 -12.54
C GLN A 73 -6.55 14.49 -12.10
N TYR A 74 -6.82 13.19 -12.08
CA TYR A 74 -8.10 12.64 -11.61
C TYR A 74 -8.27 12.87 -10.10
N LEU A 75 -7.22 12.65 -9.32
CA LEU A 75 -7.21 12.91 -7.88
C LEU A 75 -7.45 14.41 -7.58
N ALA A 76 -6.80 15.31 -8.31
CA ALA A 76 -6.97 16.75 -8.16
C ALA A 76 -8.41 17.20 -8.43
N CYS A 77 -9.08 16.56 -9.40
CA CYS A 77 -10.50 16.81 -9.65
C CYS A 77 -11.41 16.31 -8.52
N ALA A 78 -11.05 15.26 -7.80
CA ALA A 78 -11.87 14.63 -6.77
C ALA A 78 -11.57 15.17 -5.36
N ALA A 79 -10.32 15.34 -5.00
CA ALA A 79 -9.84 15.70 -3.66
C ALA A 79 -9.84 17.22 -3.38
N GLY A 80 -9.80 17.58 -2.12
CA GLY A 80 -9.50 18.93 -1.66
C GLY A 80 -8.02 19.28 -1.79
N LYS A 81 -7.15 18.32 -1.45
CA LYS A 81 -5.69 18.44 -1.54
C LYS A 81 -5.07 17.14 -2.05
N VAL A 82 -4.10 17.25 -2.93
CA VAL A 82 -3.24 16.13 -3.37
C VAL A 82 -1.79 16.46 -3.05
N VAL A 83 -1.11 15.55 -2.36
CA VAL A 83 0.34 15.58 -2.17
C VAL A 83 0.91 14.38 -2.90
N ALA A 84 1.74 14.61 -3.92
CA ALA A 84 2.32 13.58 -4.76
C ALA A 84 3.82 13.47 -4.50
N VAL A 85 4.31 12.27 -4.18
CA VAL A 85 5.73 12.00 -3.89
C VAL A 85 6.33 11.22 -5.05
N GLU A 86 7.34 11.82 -5.71
CA GLU A 86 8.02 11.25 -6.88
C GLU A 86 9.53 11.15 -6.65
N ILE A 87 10.08 9.95 -6.84
CA ILE A 87 11.51 9.69 -6.66
C ILE A 87 12.35 10.06 -7.91
N ASP A 88 11.74 9.98 -9.10
CA ASP A 88 12.46 10.24 -10.36
C ASP A 88 12.49 11.72 -10.69
N LYS A 89 13.66 12.36 -10.51
CA LYS A 89 13.88 13.77 -10.82
C LYS A 89 13.58 14.13 -12.29
N ALA A 90 13.68 13.15 -13.20
CA ALA A 90 13.41 13.39 -14.63
C ALA A 90 11.92 13.63 -14.90
N LEU A 91 11.05 13.20 -13.99
CA LEU A 91 9.60 13.41 -14.10
C LEU A 91 9.13 14.77 -13.55
N ILE A 92 9.94 15.45 -12.73
CA ILE A 92 9.53 16.72 -12.10
C ILE A 92 9.16 17.81 -13.12
N PRO A 93 9.97 18.08 -14.17
CA PRO A 93 9.59 19.08 -15.19
C PRO A 93 8.30 18.69 -15.95
N ILE A 94 8.06 17.38 -16.11
CA ILE A 94 6.84 16.88 -16.75
C ILE A 94 5.63 17.12 -15.84
N LEU A 95 5.77 16.85 -14.53
CA LEU A 95 4.72 17.10 -13.54
C LEU A 95 4.39 18.58 -13.42
N GLU A 96 5.40 19.46 -13.43
CA GLU A 96 5.19 20.91 -13.42
C GLU A 96 4.32 21.37 -14.60
N ASP A 97 4.52 20.82 -15.80
CA ASP A 97 3.72 21.12 -16.99
C ASP A 97 2.32 20.49 -16.91
N THR A 98 2.26 19.18 -16.70
CA THR A 98 0.99 18.43 -16.76
C THR A 98 0.02 18.76 -15.61
N LEU A 99 0.52 19.28 -14.51
CA LEU A 99 -0.26 19.66 -13.33
C LEU A 99 -0.40 21.17 -13.15
N SER A 100 0.15 21.99 -14.06
CA SER A 100 0.15 23.46 -13.97
C SER A 100 -1.23 24.11 -13.80
N ALA A 101 -2.27 23.40 -14.19
CA ALA A 101 -3.65 23.87 -14.13
C ALA A 101 -4.39 23.48 -12.82
N TYR A 102 -3.74 22.77 -11.91
CA TYR A 102 -4.31 22.26 -10.67
C TYR A 102 -3.62 22.93 -9.47
N ASP A 103 -4.31 23.85 -8.81
CA ASP A 103 -3.81 24.63 -7.68
C ASP A 103 -3.81 23.87 -6.34
N ASN A 104 -4.52 22.74 -6.29
CA ASN A 104 -4.62 21.87 -5.11
C ASN A 104 -3.60 20.72 -5.07
N VAL A 105 -2.63 20.70 -5.99
CA VAL A 105 -1.58 19.67 -6.05
C VAL A 105 -0.26 20.22 -5.53
N THR A 106 0.44 19.43 -4.72
CA THR A 106 1.83 19.66 -4.31
C THR A 106 2.66 18.44 -4.70
N VAL A 107 3.76 18.66 -5.42
CA VAL A 107 4.70 17.61 -5.79
C VAL A 107 5.95 17.70 -4.91
N ILE A 108 6.37 16.57 -4.35
CA ILE A 108 7.58 16.44 -3.53
C ILE A 108 8.52 15.47 -4.24
N ASN A 109 9.75 15.92 -4.54
CA ASN A 109 10.74 15.03 -5.15
C ASN A 109 11.59 14.37 -4.06
N GLU A 110 11.16 13.19 -3.62
CA GLU A 110 11.84 12.40 -2.59
C GLU A 110 11.47 10.91 -2.70
N ASP A 111 12.22 10.07 -2.03
CA ASP A 111 11.86 8.67 -1.79
C ASP A 111 10.78 8.60 -0.69
N VAL A 112 9.62 8.03 -1.02
CA VAL A 112 8.49 7.94 -0.09
C VAL A 112 8.83 7.23 1.22
N LEU A 113 9.77 6.30 1.21
CA LEU A 113 10.25 5.59 2.41
C LEU A 113 11.08 6.48 3.36
N LYS A 114 11.46 7.68 2.91
CA LYS A 114 12.19 8.68 3.71
C LYS A 114 11.34 9.87 4.10
N VAL A 115 10.15 10.00 3.51
CA VAL A 115 9.23 11.09 3.80
C VAL A 115 8.53 10.84 5.13
N ASP A 116 8.51 11.84 6.00
CA ASP A 116 7.67 11.83 7.19
C ASP A 116 6.21 12.12 6.79
N ILE A 117 5.43 11.07 6.59
CA ILE A 117 4.04 11.18 6.16
C ILE A 117 3.14 11.71 7.28
N ASN A 118 3.50 11.49 8.56
CA ASN A 118 2.80 12.11 9.68
C ASN A 118 2.94 13.64 9.63
N GLN A 119 4.14 14.13 9.31
CA GLN A 119 4.37 15.57 9.11
C GLN A 119 3.53 16.09 7.94
N LEU A 120 3.45 15.38 6.82
CA LEU A 120 2.60 15.77 5.68
C LEU A 120 1.12 15.81 6.06
N ALA A 121 0.62 14.80 6.79
CA ALA A 121 -0.75 14.79 7.28
C ALA A 121 -1.03 15.98 8.21
N GLN A 122 -0.08 16.33 9.08
CA GLN A 122 -0.21 17.51 9.95
C GLN A 122 -0.23 18.81 9.16
N GLU A 123 0.68 18.97 8.20
CA GLU A 123 0.84 20.20 7.43
C GLU A 123 -0.34 20.46 6.48
N TYR A 124 -0.77 19.43 5.74
CA TYR A 124 -1.76 19.57 4.67
C TYR A 124 -3.18 19.14 5.06
N ASN A 125 -3.36 18.44 6.19
CA ASN A 125 -4.66 17.92 6.65
C ASN A 125 -4.93 18.12 8.14
N GLN A 126 -4.14 18.93 8.83
CA GLN A 126 -4.31 19.21 10.28
C GLN A 126 -4.28 17.92 11.14
N GLY A 127 -3.51 16.93 10.74
CA GLY A 127 -3.41 15.63 11.42
C GLY A 127 -4.63 14.72 11.27
N LYS A 128 -5.63 15.10 10.46
CA LYS A 128 -6.77 14.24 10.17
C LYS A 128 -6.36 13.06 9.29
N PRO A 129 -7.13 11.96 9.30
CA PRO A 129 -6.85 10.81 8.44
C PRO A 129 -6.76 11.19 6.96
N ILE A 130 -5.80 10.59 6.27
CA ILE A 130 -5.55 10.79 4.84
C ILE A 130 -5.96 9.55 4.04
N LYS A 131 -6.18 9.72 2.74
CA LYS A 131 -6.34 8.62 1.80
C LYS A 131 -5.06 8.48 0.98
N VAL A 132 -4.62 7.24 0.76
CA VAL A 132 -3.45 6.95 -0.09
C VAL A 132 -3.94 6.33 -1.38
N VAL A 133 -3.51 6.87 -2.52
CA VAL A 133 -3.82 6.31 -3.84
C VAL A 133 -2.54 6.22 -4.65
N ALA A 134 -2.25 5.05 -5.22
CA ALA A 134 -1.00 4.85 -5.96
C ALA A 134 -1.09 3.76 -7.03
N ASN A 135 -0.34 3.94 -8.10
CA ASN A 135 0.09 2.86 -8.99
C ASN A 135 1.50 2.44 -8.59
N LEU A 136 1.62 1.49 -7.65
CA LEU A 136 2.90 1.16 -7.02
C LEU A 136 3.82 0.35 -7.93
N PRO A 137 5.13 0.70 -7.97
CA PRO A 137 6.13 -0.18 -8.58
C PRO A 137 6.14 -1.54 -7.86
N TYR A 138 6.15 -2.63 -8.64
CA TYR A 138 5.95 -3.98 -8.10
C TYR A 138 7.01 -4.42 -7.09
N TYR A 139 8.26 -3.98 -7.27
CA TYR A 139 9.39 -4.39 -6.42
C TYR A 139 9.37 -3.78 -5.01
N ILE A 140 8.59 -2.70 -4.79
CA ILE A 140 8.58 -1.95 -3.53
C ILE A 140 7.18 -1.88 -2.88
N THR A 141 6.19 -2.57 -3.45
CA THR A 141 4.81 -2.57 -2.96
C THR A 141 4.70 -2.91 -1.48
N THR A 142 5.27 -4.04 -1.05
CA THR A 142 5.19 -4.50 0.35
C THR A 142 5.89 -3.55 1.32
N PRO A 143 7.14 -3.10 1.09
CA PRO A 143 7.78 -2.10 1.94
C PRO A 143 6.98 -0.81 2.10
N ILE A 144 6.35 -0.30 1.04
CA ILE A 144 5.56 0.93 1.10
C ILE A 144 4.32 0.71 1.97
N ILE A 145 3.52 -0.33 1.71
CA ILE A 145 2.28 -0.58 2.46
C ILE A 145 2.59 -0.84 3.95
N MET A 146 3.60 -1.64 4.23
CA MET A 146 4.01 -1.92 5.60
C MET A 146 4.54 -0.67 6.30
N GLY A 147 5.39 0.11 5.63
CA GLY A 147 5.91 1.36 6.19
C GLY A 147 4.82 2.37 6.54
N LEU A 148 3.76 2.46 5.72
CA LEU A 148 2.59 3.31 6.00
C LEU A 148 1.86 2.90 7.28
N TYR A 149 1.66 1.60 7.51
CA TYR A 149 0.97 1.12 8.71
C TYR A 149 1.87 1.11 9.94
N GLU A 150 3.10 0.61 9.83
CA GLU A 150 4.04 0.52 10.96
C GLU A 150 4.48 1.90 11.50
N SER A 151 4.40 2.96 10.70
CA SER A 151 4.67 4.34 11.13
C SER A 151 3.46 5.02 11.78
N HIS A 152 2.35 4.32 11.97
CA HIS A 152 1.12 4.81 12.59
C HIS A 152 0.60 6.12 11.97
N VAL A 153 0.77 6.27 10.65
CA VAL A 153 0.17 7.38 9.90
C VAL A 153 -1.36 7.30 10.01
N PRO A 154 -2.06 8.40 10.25
CA PRO A 154 -3.52 8.41 10.27
C PRO A 154 -4.07 8.17 8.85
N ILE A 155 -4.30 6.91 8.49
CA ILE A 155 -4.79 6.50 7.18
C ILE A 155 -6.22 6.01 7.28
N GLU A 156 -7.12 6.59 6.49
CA GLU A 156 -8.50 6.12 6.34
C GLU A 156 -8.56 4.90 5.40
N SER A 157 -7.88 5.01 4.25
CA SER A 157 -7.82 3.94 3.27
C SER A 157 -6.60 4.05 2.36
N ILE A 158 -6.15 2.90 1.84
CA ILE A 158 -5.14 2.78 0.80
C ILE A 158 -5.79 2.13 -0.42
N THR A 159 -5.85 2.83 -1.55
CA THR A 159 -6.32 2.28 -2.83
C THR A 159 -5.16 2.22 -3.79
N VAL A 160 -4.66 1.03 -4.04
CA VAL A 160 -3.42 0.86 -4.82
C VAL A 160 -3.57 -0.15 -5.94
N MET A 161 -2.83 0.10 -7.01
CA MET A 161 -2.63 -0.87 -8.08
C MET A 161 -1.30 -1.59 -7.85
N VAL A 162 -1.37 -2.91 -7.80
CA VAL A 162 -0.25 -3.81 -7.50
C VAL A 162 -0.29 -5.03 -8.43
N GLN A 163 0.74 -5.88 -8.41
CA GLN A 163 0.65 -7.18 -9.09
C GLN A 163 -0.54 -7.98 -8.55
N LYS A 164 -1.27 -8.66 -9.46
CA LYS A 164 -2.44 -9.47 -9.08
C LYS A 164 -2.12 -10.48 -7.98
N GLU A 165 -1.00 -11.18 -8.09
CA GLU A 165 -0.55 -12.13 -7.07
C GLU A 165 -0.41 -11.49 -5.67
N VAL A 166 0.10 -10.25 -5.61
CA VAL A 166 0.28 -9.52 -4.35
C VAL A 166 -1.09 -9.12 -3.76
N ALA A 167 -2.02 -8.66 -4.61
CA ALA A 167 -3.38 -8.37 -4.17
C ALA A 167 -4.10 -9.63 -3.66
N ASP A 168 -3.98 -10.76 -4.37
CA ASP A 168 -4.55 -12.03 -3.95
C ASP A 168 -4.01 -12.46 -2.57
N ARG A 169 -2.70 -12.32 -2.33
CA ARG A 169 -2.07 -12.61 -1.03
C ARG A 169 -2.64 -11.76 0.11
N MET A 170 -2.91 -10.50 -0.12
CA MET A 170 -3.46 -9.60 0.92
C MET A 170 -4.82 -10.07 1.43
N GLN A 171 -5.63 -10.71 0.57
CA GLN A 171 -6.97 -11.21 0.92
C GLN A 171 -6.99 -12.66 1.41
N THR A 172 -5.88 -13.39 1.23
CA THR A 172 -5.85 -14.84 1.46
C THR A 172 -5.85 -15.16 2.95
N GLY A 173 -6.65 -16.17 3.33
CA GLY A 173 -6.72 -16.74 4.68
C GLY A 173 -5.82 -17.97 4.88
N PRO A 174 -5.84 -18.54 6.11
CA PRO A 174 -5.03 -19.70 6.50
C PRO A 174 -5.23 -20.92 5.60
N GLY A 175 -4.18 -21.76 5.49
CA GLY A 175 -4.23 -23.03 4.74
C GLY A 175 -3.99 -22.89 3.24
N SER A 176 -3.87 -21.67 2.71
CA SER A 176 -3.49 -21.42 1.33
C SER A 176 -1.97 -21.26 1.19
N LYS A 177 -1.44 -21.67 0.01
CA LYS A 177 -0.02 -21.40 -0.32
C LYS A 177 0.33 -19.92 -0.42
N ASP A 178 -0.66 -19.06 -0.67
CA ASP A 178 -0.49 -17.62 -0.84
C ASP A 178 -0.64 -16.86 0.48
N TYR A 179 -1.13 -17.52 1.54
CA TYR A 179 -1.21 -16.95 2.88
C TYR A 179 0.17 -16.77 3.49
N GLY A 180 0.41 -15.61 4.11
CA GLY A 180 1.72 -15.29 4.66
C GLY A 180 1.73 -14.03 5.51
N ALA A 181 2.93 -13.56 5.84
CA ALA A 181 3.12 -12.38 6.68
C ALA A 181 2.41 -11.13 6.13
N LEU A 182 2.40 -10.94 4.80
CA LEU A 182 1.69 -9.84 4.16
C LEU A 182 0.17 -9.93 4.36
N SER A 183 -0.40 -11.14 4.25
CA SER A 183 -1.83 -11.37 4.49
C SER A 183 -2.23 -10.95 5.90
N LEU A 184 -1.48 -11.44 6.89
CA LEU A 184 -1.71 -11.18 8.31
C LEU A 184 -1.53 -9.68 8.64
N ALA A 185 -0.46 -9.07 8.14
CA ALA A 185 -0.19 -7.67 8.40
C ALA A 185 -1.27 -6.76 7.81
N VAL A 186 -1.65 -6.98 6.56
CA VAL A 186 -2.72 -6.20 5.94
C VAL A 186 -4.05 -6.40 6.69
N GLN A 187 -4.41 -7.64 7.03
CA GLN A 187 -5.67 -7.95 7.70
C GLN A 187 -5.70 -7.47 9.16
N TYR A 188 -4.56 -7.26 9.79
CA TYR A 188 -4.47 -6.63 11.11
C TYR A 188 -4.80 -5.13 11.06
N TYR A 189 -4.32 -4.42 10.04
CA TYR A 189 -4.52 -2.97 9.94
C TYR A 189 -5.77 -2.58 9.16
N ALA A 190 -6.22 -3.43 8.22
CA ALA A 190 -7.27 -3.06 7.28
C ALA A 190 -8.08 -4.25 6.76
N SER A 191 -9.24 -3.95 6.18
CA SER A 191 -10.04 -4.88 5.39
C SER A 191 -9.66 -4.75 3.92
N PRO A 192 -9.01 -5.77 3.31
CA PRO A 192 -8.66 -5.76 1.91
C PRO A 192 -9.85 -6.12 1.00
N TYR A 193 -10.00 -5.39 -0.12
CA TYR A 193 -11.01 -5.66 -1.15
C TYR A 193 -10.45 -5.42 -2.55
N ILE A 194 -10.42 -6.45 -3.40
CA ILE A 194 -10.04 -6.31 -4.81
C ILE A 194 -11.16 -5.64 -5.59
N VAL A 195 -10.87 -4.44 -6.11
CA VAL A 195 -11.80 -3.59 -6.88
C VAL A 195 -11.90 -4.06 -8.32
N ALA A 196 -10.75 -4.34 -8.95
CA ALA A 196 -10.68 -4.73 -10.35
C ALA A 196 -9.39 -5.47 -10.68
N ASN A 197 -9.46 -6.42 -11.60
CA ASN A 197 -8.27 -6.95 -12.28
C ASN A 197 -7.93 -6.04 -13.47
N VAL A 198 -6.63 -5.79 -13.68
CA VAL A 198 -6.12 -4.88 -14.70
C VAL A 198 -5.14 -5.63 -15.60
N PRO A 199 -5.48 -5.82 -16.88
CA PRO A 199 -4.61 -6.53 -17.80
C PRO A 199 -3.39 -5.68 -18.22
N PRO A 200 -2.28 -6.31 -18.64
CA PRO A 200 -1.05 -5.61 -19.00
C PRO A 200 -1.17 -4.54 -20.11
N ASN A 201 -2.15 -4.67 -21.00
CA ASN A 201 -2.37 -3.71 -22.10
C ASN A 201 -2.90 -2.34 -21.62
N CYS A 202 -3.30 -2.21 -20.37
CA CYS A 202 -3.67 -0.93 -19.77
C CYS A 202 -2.46 -0.06 -19.38
N PHE A 203 -1.22 -0.53 -19.64
CA PHE A 203 0.01 0.16 -19.23
C PHE A 203 0.97 0.42 -20.39
N MET A 204 1.80 1.45 -20.20
CA MET A 204 2.93 1.79 -21.07
C MET A 204 4.18 2.08 -20.19
N PRO A 205 5.28 1.30 -20.35
CA PRO A 205 5.39 0.05 -21.10
C PRO A 205 4.50 -1.04 -20.52
N ARG A 206 4.19 -2.07 -21.32
CA ARG A 206 3.38 -3.20 -20.87
C ARG A 206 4.16 -4.08 -19.91
N PRO A 207 3.67 -4.34 -18.67
CA PRO A 207 4.29 -5.30 -17.76
C PRO A 207 4.05 -6.74 -18.23
N ASN A 208 4.86 -7.67 -17.70
CA ASN A 208 4.76 -9.10 -18.06
C ASN A 208 3.63 -9.84 -17.32
N VAL A 209 3.07 -9.24 -16.27
CA VAL A 209 2.06 -9.84 -15.40
C VAL A 209 0.86 -8.91 -15.24
N GLY A 210 -0.30 -9.50 -14.94
CA GLY A 210 -1.50 -8.73 -14.63
C GLY A 210 -1.40 -8.01 -13.29
N SER A 211 -2.14 -6.92 -13.19
CA SER A 211 -2.30 -6.13 -11.97
C SER A 211 -3.70 -6.27 -11.39
N ALA A 212 -3.88 -5.78 -10.19
CA ALA A 212 -5.18 -5.56 -9.60
C ALA A 212 -5.21 -4.23 -8.85
N VAL A 213 -6.36 -3.58 -8.85
CA VAL A 213 -6.66 -2.49 -7.92
C VAL A 213 -7.20 -3.12 -6.66
N ILE A 214 -6.57 -2.84 -5.54
CA ILE A 214 -7.01 -3.27 -4.21
C ILE A 214 -7.23 -2.06 -3.31
N ARG A 215 -8.33 -2.07 -2.56
CA ARG A 215 -8.60 -1.11 -1.50
C ARG A 215 -8.43 -1.77 -0.15
N LEU A 216 -7.66 -1.12 0.71
CA LEU A 216 -7.44 -1.47 2.10
C LEU A 216 -8.14 -0.40 2.94
N THR A 217 -9.25 -0.74 3.58
CA THR A 217 -9.97 0.18 4.47
C THR A 217 -9.48 -0.03 5.89
N SER A 218 -8.85 0.98 6.49
CA SER A 218 -8.26 0.87 7.81
C SER A 218 -9.31 0.54 8.88
N HIS A 219 -8.98 -0.36 9.79
CA HIS A 219 -9.80 -0.64 10.95
C HIS A 219 -9.81 0.56 11.89
N LYS A 220 -10.95 0.85 12.51
CA LYS A 220 -11.04 1.87 13.56
C LYS A 220 -10.39 1.39 14.85
N GLU A 221 -10.49 0.08 15.10
CA GLU A 221 -9.88 -0.63 16.22
C GLU A 221 -9.24 -1.90 15.69
N PRO A 222 -8.10 -2.33 16.25
CA PRO A 222 -7.48 -3.58 15.84
C PRO A 222 -8.45 -4.76 15.94
N PRO A 223 -8.51 -5.68 14.98
CA PRO A 223 -9.44 -6.81 14.96
C PRO A 223 -9.11 -7.86 16.03
N VAL A 224 -7.91 -7.79 16.60
CA VAL A 224 -7.42 -8.65 17.68
C VAL A 224 -6.69 -7.81 18.73
N GLN A 225 -6.75 -8.23 20.00
CA GLN A 225 -6.03 -7.58 21.08
C GLN A 225 -4.69 -8.24 21.31
N VAL A 226 -3.61 -7.44 21.26
CA VAL A 226 -2.25 -7.88 21.53
C VAL A 226 -1.60 -7.00 22.58
N GLU A 227 -0.83 -7.59 23.49
CA GLU A 227 -0.07 -6.86 24.51
C GLU A 227 1.17 -6.20 23.92
N ASP A 228 1.81 -6.86 22.93
CA ASP A 228 2.97 -6.36 22.18
C ASP A 228 2.79 -6.65 20.69
N GLU A 229 2.45 -5.61 19.93
CA GLU A 229 2.28 -5.66 18.48
C GLU A 229 3.58 -6.04 17.77
N GLN A 230 4.71 -5.48 18.22
CA GLN A 230 6.01 -5.75 17.61
C GLN A 230 6.42 -7.22 17.78
N LEU A 231 6.16 -7.79 18.95
CA LEU A 231 6.40 -9.22 19.21
C LEU A 231 5.52 -10.09 18.31
N MET A 232 4.23 -9.77 18.17
CA MET A 232 3.35 -10.50 17.27
C MET A 232 3.87 -10.51 15.84
N PHE A 233 4.29 -9.37 15.30
CA PHE A 233 4.84 -9.33 13.95
C PHE A 233 6.21 -10.01 13.82
N LYS A 234 7.05 -10.02 14.86
CA LYS A 234 8.28 -10.84 14.89
C LYS A 234 7.93 -12.34 14.80
N ILE A 235 6.96 -12.80 15.58
CA ILE A 235 6.47 -14.19 15.56
C ILE A 235 5.93 -14.55 14.18
N ILE A 236 5.11 -13.69 13.58
CA ILE A 236 4.58 -13.88 12.22
C ILE A 236 5.73 -14.01 11.22
N ARG A 237 6.66 -13.04 11.18
CA ARG A 237 7.81 -13.08 10.24
C ARG A 237 8.65 -14.34 10.43
N ALA A 238 8.99 -14.68 11.66
CA ALA A 238 9.75 -15.90 11.97
C ALA A 238 9.07 -17.18 11.48
N SER A 239 7.74 -17.25 11.61
CA SER A 239 6.93 -18.39 11.16
C SER A 239 6.98 -18.59 9.64
N PHE A 240 6.97 -17.50 8.87
CA PHE A 240 6.93 -17.55 7.41
C PHE A 240 8.31 -17.52 6.74
N ASN A 241 9.37 -17.09 7.43
CA ASN A 241 10.75 -17.17 6.94
C ASN A 241 11.21 -18.64 6.76
N GLN A 242 10.67 -19.56 7.55
CA GLN A 242 10.95 -20.98 7.47
C GLN A 242 9.68 -21.81 7.22
N ARG A 243 8.88 -21.43 6.24
CA ARG A 243 7.55 -21.96 5.94
C ARG A 243 7.41 -23.48 5.94
N ARG A 244 8.45 -24.22 5.53
CA ARG A 244 8.46 -25.70 5.49
C ARG A 244 8.72 -26.35 6.85
N LYS A 245 9.11 -25.59 7.88
CA LYS A 245 9.35 -26.09 9.24
C LYS A 245 8.08 -26.01 10.07
N THR A 246 8.04 -26.76 11.17
CA THR A 246 7.03 -26.59 12.21
C THR A 246 7.15 -25.19 12.83
N LEU A 247 6.06 -24.67 13.36
CA LEU A 247 6.03 -23.37 14.00
C LEU A 247 7.09 -23.25 15.10
N ALA A 248 7.19 -24.25 16.00
CA ALA A 248 8.19 -24.28 17.06
C ALA A 248 9.62 -24.18 16.51
N ASN A 249 9.96 -24.93 15.46
CA ASN A 249 11.27 -24.86 14.85
C ASN A 249 11.53 -23.54 14.12
N GLY A 250 10.50 -22.97 13.46
CA GLY A 250 10.59 -21.67 12.80
C GLY A 250 10.90 -20.54 13.78
N LEU A 251 10.21 -20.53 14.91
CA LEU A 251 10.42 -19.53 15.98
C LEU A 251 11.76 -19.70 16.67
N ASN A 252 12.11 -20.94 17.09
CA ASN A 252 13.36 -21.21 17.78
C ASN A 252 14.61 -20.89 16.94
N ASN A 253 14.53 -21.00 15.61
CA ASN A 253 15.62 -20.66 14.69
C ASN A 253 15.68 -19.17 14.31
N SER A 254 14.73 -18.37 14.77
CA SER A 254 14.70 -16.95 14.44
C SER A 254 15.60 -16.14 15.38
N PRO A 255 16.48 -15.31 14.86
CA PRO A 255 17.31 -14.43 15.71
C PRO A 255 16.49 -13.37 16.45
N GLU A 256 15.25 -13.13 16.00
CA GLU A 256 14.35 -12.15 16.61
C GLU A 256 13.58 -12.72 17.81
N ILE A 257 13.52 -14.07 17.94
CA ILE A 257 12.81 -14.78 18.99
C ILE A 257 13.83 -15.54 19.84
N GLN A 258 14.24 -14.94 20.95
CA GLN A 258 15.29 -15.49 21.82
C GLN A 258 14.67 -16.28 23.00
N LEU A 259 13.92 -17.35 22.70
CA LEU A 259 13.26 -18.20 23.68
C LEU A 259 13.67 -19.67 23.53
N PRO A 260 13.78 -20.42 24.65
CA PRO A 260 13.97 -21.86 24.60
C PRO A 260 12.84 -22.54 23.84
N LYS A 261 13.18 -23.60 23.10
CA LYS A 261 12.22 -24.35 22.28
C LYS A 261 11.07 -24.94 23.11
N GLU A 262 11.35 -25.33 24.33
CA GLU A 262 10.40 -25.87 25.30
C GLU A 262 9.30 -24.85 25.59
N VAL A 263 9.68 -23.62 25.89
CA VAL A 263 8.74 -22.49 26.16
C VAL A 263 7.86 -22.21 24.95
N ILE A 264 8.45 -22.21 23.74
CA ILE A 264 7.70 -22.00 22.50
C ILE A 264 6.70 -23.16 22.28
N THR A 265 7.12 -24.39 22.53
CA THR A 265 6.26 -25.57 22.38
C THR A 265 5.08 -25.54 23.35
N GLU A 266 5.32 -25.25 24.62
CA GLU A 266 4.28 -25.08 25.65
C GLU A 266 3.28 -23.99 25.28
N ALA A 267 3.77 -22.86 24.75
CA ALA A 267 2.91 -21.77 24.27
C ALA A 267 2.00 -22.22 23.10
N ILE A 268 2.54 -23.00 22.16
CA ILE A 268 1.76 -23.54 21.03
C ILE A 268 0.72 -24.57 21.52
N GLU A 269 1.09 -25.45 22.44
CA GLU A 269 0.19 -26.44 23.04
C GLU A 269 -0.94 -25.78 23.85
N SER A 270 -0.65 -24.66 24.51
CA SER A 270 -1.66 -23.85 25.24
C SER A 270 -2.73 -23.25 24.32
N LEU A 271 -2.46 -23.15 23.00
CA LEU A 271 -3.46 -22.81 21.99
C LEU A 271 -4.33 -24.00 21.56
N GLY A 272 -4.11 -25.18 22.12
CA GLY A 272 -4.74 -26.43 21.65
C GLY A 272 -4.19 -26.95 20.32
N LYS A 273 -2.97 -26.55 19.94
CA LYS A 273 -2.33 -26.94 18.67
C LYS A 273 -1.26 -27.98 18.91
N GLY A 274 -1.15 -28.93 17.96
CA GLY A 274 -0.11 -29.95 18.02
C GLY A 274 1.29 -29.42 17.68
N ALA A 275 2.34 -30.05 18.20
CA ALA A 275 3.75 -29.67 18.01
C ALA A 275 4.20 -29.65 16.52
N SER A 276 3.48 -30.35 15.62
CA SER A 276 3.78 -30.40 14.19
C SER A 276 3.15 -29.26 13.38
N ILE A 277 2.37 -28.38 13.99
CA ILE A 277 1.69 -27.28 13.29
C ILE A 277 2.70 -26.35 12.61
N ARG A 278 2.29 -25.80 11.46
CA ARG A 278 3.04 -24.77 10.73
C ARG A 278 2.36 -23.41 10.88
N GLY A 279 3.13 -22.32 10.75
CA GLY A 279 2.60 -20.97 10.85
C GLY A 279 1.48 -20.66 9.84
N GLU A 280 1.52 -21.27 8.64
CA GLU A 280 0.49 -21.07 7.61
C GLU A 280 -0.90 -21.62 7.99
N ALA A 281 -1.01 -22.39 9.05
CA ALA A 281 -2.27 -22.93 9.56
C ALA A 281 -2.92 -22.04 10.65
N LEU A 282 -2.20 -21.05 11.17
CA LEU A 282 -2.71 -20.17 12.22
C LEU A 282 -3.48 -18.98 11.63
N THR A 283 -4.58 -18.62 12.27
CA THR A 283 -5.31 -17.37 12.01
C THR A 283 -4.62 -16.18 12.67
N LEU A 284 -5.07 -14.97 12.35
CA LEU A 284 -4.58 -13.74 13.00
C LEU A 284 -4.86 -13.78 14.51
N GLU A 285 -6.05 -14.24 14.93
CA GLU A 285 -6.43 -14.37 16.33
C GLU A 285 -5.54 -15.38 17.08
N GLU A 286 -5.13 -16.45 16.40
CA GLU A 286 -4.24 -17.45 17.00
C GLU A 286 -2.82 -16.92 17.12
N PHE A 287 -2.32 -16.13 16.15
CA PHE A 287 -1.06 -15.41 16.28
C PHE A 287 -1.09 -14.38 17.43
N ALA A 288 -2.17 -13.64 17.57
CA ALA A 288 -2.35 -12.69 18.68
C ALA A 288 -2.32 -13.39 20.04
N LYS A 289 -3.06 -14.50 20.18
CA LYS A 289 -3.05 -15.32 21.41
C LYS A 289 -1.67 -15.89 21.71
N LEU A 290 -0.97 -16.41 20.70
CA LEU A 290 0.38 -16.93 20.85
C LEU A 290 1.34 -15.85 21.32
N SER A 291 1.27 -14.65 20.72
CA SER A 291 2.06 -13.51 21.14
C SER A 291 1.82 -13.13 22.59
N ASN A 292 0.54 -13.06 23.02
CA ASN A 292 0.20 -12.73 24.40
C ASN A 292 0.63 -13.79 25.41
N ILE A 293 0.66 -15.08 25.03
CA ILE A 293 1.21 -16.15 25.88
C ILE A 293 2.73 -15.98 26.01
N ILE A 294 3.41 -15.78 24.89
CA ILE A 294 4.87 -15.60 24.86
C ILE A 294 5.30 -14.33 25.58
N SER A 295 4.56 -13.23 25.46
CA SER A 295 4.85 -11.96 26.15
C SER A 295 4.91 -12.12 27.67
N LYS A 296 4.10 -13.01 28.25
CA LYS A 296 4.08 -13.29 29.70
C LYS A 296 5.26 -14.11 30.19
N THR A 297 6.04 -14.67 29.28
CA THR A 297 7.21 -15.51 29.61
C THR A 297 8.54 -14.79 29.41
N LEU A 298 8.50 -13.58 28.82
CA LEU A 298 9.63 -12.66 28.64
C LEU A 298 9.75 -11.70 29.83
#